data_fce5196a3d6f73b9b6fe203d5940b9fe
#
_entry.id   fce5196a3d6f73b9b6fe203d5940b9fe
#
_cell.length_a   1.000
_cell.length_b   1.000
_cell.length_c   1.000
_cell.angle_alpha   90.00
_cell.angle_beta   90.00
_cell.angle_gamma   90.00
#
_symmetry.space_group_name_H-M   'P 1'
#
loop_
_entity.id
_entity.type
_entity.pdbx_description
1 polymer ?
#
loop_
_entity_poly.entity_id
_entity_poly.type
_entity_poly.pdbx_seq_one_letter_code
_entity_poly.pdbx_strand_id
1 'polypeptide(L)'
;MIQFEHVTKSYEKATILKDLNFTIPDGQFVILIGPSGCGKTTTMKLINRLLEPDSGIISINGQDIRLQDKVELRRHIGYVIQQIGLFPNMTVAQNISVVPKLLKYDKTRCAKIVQEMLKLVHMEDY
;
A
#
# COMPACT_ATOMS: atom_id res chain seq x y z
N MET A 1 6.52 -10.11 5.09
CA MET A 1 6.37 -9.73 6.52
C MET A 1 6.51 -8.22 6.68
N ILE A 2 5.62 -7.57 7.45
CA ILE A 2 5.70 -6.13 7.79
C ILE A 2 5.88 -6.02 9.30
N GLN A 3 6.79 -5.17 9.77
CA GLN A 3 7.10 -5.04 11.19
C GLN A 3 7.19 -3.56 11.58
N PHE A 4 6.59 -3.21 12.71
CA PHE A 4 6.65 -1.91 13.36
C PHE A 4 7.39 -2.06 14.68
N GLU A 5 8.41 -1.24 14.90
CA GLU A 5 9.25 -1.24 16.10
C GLU A 5 9.32 0.16 16.67
N HIS A 6 8.71 0.36 17.84
CA HIS A 6 8.69 1.62 18.58
C HIS A 6 8.23 2.82 17.75
N VAL A 7 7.26 2.62 16.85
CA VAL A 7 6.83 3.64 15.89
C VAL A 7 5.93 4.67 16.57
N THR A 8 6.34 5.93 16.48
CA THR A 8 5.57 7.08 16.96
C THR A 8 5.27 8.02 15.80
N LYS A 9 4.05 8.56 15.77
CA LYS A 9 3.63 9.58 14.82
C LYS A 9 2.71 10.60 15.47
N SER A 10 3.07 11.87 15.32
CA SER A 10 2.30 13.01 15.82
C SER A 10 1.95 13.96 14.67
N TYR A 11 0.86 14.70 14.84
CA TYR A 11 0.48 15.83 14.02
C TYR A 11 0.35 17.06 14.91
N GLU A 12 1.13 18.11 14.66
CA GLU A 12 1.16 19.34 15.45
C GLU A 12 1.30 19.06 16.96
N LYS A 13 0.16 19.06 17.70
CA LYS A 13 0.13 18.86 19.15
C LYS A 13 -0.44 17.50 19.59
N ALA A 14 -0.89 16.66 18.65
CA ALA A 14 -1.53 15.38 18.96
C ALA A 14 -0.67 14.19 18.52
N THR A 15 -0.29 13.32 19.45
CA THR A 15 0.35 12.04 19.13
C THR A 15 -0.74 11.05 18.75
N ILE A 16 -0.72 10.60 17.51
CA ILE A 16 -1.72 9.67 16.94
C ILE A 16 -1.29 8.21 17.12
N LEU A 17 0.01 7.94 16.93
CA LEU A 17 0.60 6.62 17.20
C LEU A 17 1.69 6.83 18.24
N LYS A 18 1.63 6.06 19.33
CA LYS A 18 2.59 6.14 20.43
C LYS A 18 3.20 4.78 20.66
N ASP A 19 4.48 4.66 20.39
CA ASP A 19 5.26 3.43 20.65
C ASP A 19 4.59 2.16 20.06
N LEU A 20 4.13 2.26 18.81
CA LEU A 20 3.41 1.19 18.15
C LEU A 20 4.36 0.05 17.78
N ASN A 21 4.05 -1.14 18.28
CA ASN A 21 4.81 -2.37 18.06
C ASN A 21 3.87 -3.48 17.59
N PHE A 22 4.06 -4.00 16.39
CA PHE A 22 3.37 -5.18 15.89
C PHE A 22 4.04 -5.74 14.64
N THR A 23 3.72 -6.99 14.32
CA THR A 23 4.19 -7.69 13.13
C THR A 23 3.02 -8.27 12.35
N ILE A 24 3.05 -8.12 11.04
CA ILE A 24 2.16 -8.79 10.09
C ILE A 24 2.98 -9.86 9.37
N PRO A 25 2.83 -11.15 9.70
CA PRO A 25 3.48 -12.24 8.99
C PRO A 25 3.03 -12.32 7.53
N ASP A 26 3.84 -12.97 6.69
CA ASP A 26 3.47 -13.21 5.29
C ASP A 26 2.21 -14.09 5.19
N GLY A 27 1.39 -13.81 4.20
CA GLY A 27 0.16 -14.55 3.92
C GLY A 27 -0.98 -14.34 4.90
N GLN A 28 -0.81 -13.45 5.89
CA GLN A 28 -1.89 -13.16 6.83
C GLN A 28 -2.78 -12.00 6.36
N PHE A 29 -4.07 -12.14 6.67
CA PHE A 29 -5.06 -11.07 6.57
C PHE A 29 -5.23 -10.40 7.94
N VAL A 30 -4.93 -9.12 8.03
CA VAL A 30 -4.97 -8.34 9.27
C VAL A 30 -5.97 -7.20 9.15
N ILE A 31 -6.80 -7.03 10.16
CA ILE A 31 -7.80 -5.95 10.25
C ILE A 31 -7.42 -5.00 11.38
N LEU A 32 -7.33 -3.71 11.09
CA LEU A 32 -7.17 -2.66 12.09
C LEU A 32 -8.56 -2.14 12.50
N ILE A 33 -8.95 -2.38 13.75
CA ILE A 33 -10.25 -1.97 14.31
C ILE A 33 -10.03 -0.85 15.32
N GLY A 34 -10.94 0.12 15.33
CA GLY A 34 -10.92 1.22 16.29
C GLY A 34 -11.77 2.42 15.84
N PRO A 35 -12.03 3.39 16.72
CA PRO A 35 -12.84 4.57 16.41
C PRO A 35 -12.20 5.43 15.32
N SER A 36 -12.96 6.40 14.81
CA SER A 36 -12.42 7.39 13.87
C SER A 36 -11.30 8.19 14.55
N GLY A 37 -10.22 8.46 13.80
CA GLY A 37 -9.08 9.23 14.31
C GLY A 37 -8.04 8.42 15.12
N CYS A 38 -8.26 7.13 15.42
CA CYS A 38 -7.32 6.33 16.23
C CYS A 38 -6.03 5.90 15.50
N GLY A 39 -5.77 6.38 14.29
CA GLY A 39 -4.48 6.15 13.61
C GLY A 39 -4.48 5.05 12.54
N LYS A 40 -5.58 4.36 12.24
CA LYS A 40 -5.64 3.28 11.22
C LYS A 40 -5.10 3.73 9.85
N THR A 41 -5.63 4.82 9.34
CA THR A 41 -5.19 5.40 8.06
C THR A 41 -3.75 5.91 8.13
N THR A 42 -3.33 6.46 9.27
CA THR A 42 -1.93 6.87 9.51
C THR A 42 -0.99 5.68 9.43
N THR A 43 -1.32 4.58 10.09
CA THR A 43 -0.56 3.33 10.06
C THR A 43 -0.39 2.81 8.62
N MET A 44 -1.48 2.77 7.83
CA MET A 44 -1.41 2.36 6.43
C MET A 44 -0.55 3.31 5.57
N LYS A 45 -0.64 4.63 5.80
CA LYS A 45 0.17 5.63 5.09
C LYS A 45 1.65 5.57 5.46
N LEU A 46 1.99 5.10 6.64
CA LEU A 46 3.37 4.87 7.05
C LEU A 46 3.98 3.67 6.31
N ILE A 47 3.23 2.56 6.14
CA ILE A 47 3.72 1.37 5.43
C ILE A 47 4.16 1.70 4.01
N ASN A 48 3.40 2.51 3.28
CA ASN A 48 3.72 2.89 1.89
C ASN A 48 4.53 4.20 1.78
N ARG A 49 5.05 4.70 2.90
CA ARG A 49 5.82 5.95 3.00
C ARG A 49 5.15 7.17 2.37
N LEU A 50 3.80 7.22 2.40
CA LEU A 50 3.06 8.48 2.19
C LEU A 50 3.20 9.42 3.38
N LEU A 51 3.54 8.85 4.55
CA LEU A 51 3.96 9.56 5.74
C LEU A 51 5.27 8.94 6.25
N GLU A 52 6.09 9.73 6.93
CA GLU A 52 7.27 9.25 7.64
C GLU A 52 6.96 9.21 9.15
N PRO A 53 7.43 8.21 9.89
CA PRO A 53 7.33 8.19 11.34
C PRO A 53 8.23 9.26 11.95
N ASP A 54 7.86 9.76 13.13
CA ASP A 54 8.70 10.70 13.88
C ASP A 54 9.82 9.95 14.63
N SER A 55 9.55 8.70 15.04
CA SER A 55 10.54 7.78 15.61
C SER A 55 10.14 6.32 15.35
N GLY A 56 11.06 5.39 15.62
CA GLY A 56 10.89 3.96 15.40
C GLY A 56 11.27 3.53 13.98
N ILE A 57 11.08 2.25 13.72
CA ILE A 57 11.46 1.60 12.46
C ILE A 57 10.26 0.85 11.90
N ILE A 58 10.08 0.95 10.58
CA ILE A 58 9.14 0.12 9.85
C ILE A 58 9.94 -0.67 8.83
N SER A 59 9.82 -1.99 8.87
CA SER A 59 10.49 -2.86 7.92
C SER A 59 9.51 -3.71 7.11
N ILE A 60 9.86 -3.98 5.85
CA ILE A 60 9.17 -4.92 4.98
C ILE A 60 10.19 -5.97 4.56
N ASN A 61 9.90 -7.24 4.83
CA ASN A 61 10.78 -8.38 4.59
C ASN A 61 12.18 -8.19 5.21
N GLY A 62 12.22 -7.62 6.42
CA GLY A 62 13.45 -7.37 7.17
C GLY A 62 14.25 -6.16 6.71
N GLN A 63 13.78 -5.40 5.73
CA GLN A 63 14.45 -4.20 5.24
C GLN A 63 13.72 -2.93 5.69
N ASP A 64 14.42 -2.03 6.37
CA ASP A 64 13.89 -0.71 6.74
C ASP A 64 13.43 0.04 5.48
N ILE A 65 12.14 0.42 5.45
CA ILE A 65 11.56 1.09 4.30
C ILE A 65 12.20 2.46 4.01
N ARG A 66 12.84 3.09 4.99
CA ARG A 66 13.53 4.38 4.78
C ARG A 66 14.78 4.25 3.92
N LEU A 67 15.40 3.06 3.87
CA LEU A 67 16.58 2.75 3.05
C LEU A 67 16.21 2.40 1.60
N GLN A 68 14.93 2.21 1.30
CA GLN A 68 14.44 1.89 -0.04
C GLN A 68 14.06 3.15 -0.81
N ASP A 69 14.13 3.10 -2.13
CA ASP A 69 13.54 4.15 -2.97
C ASP A 69 12.01 4.16 -2.80
N LYS A 70 11.44 5.36 -2.57
CA LYS A 70 10.00 5.51 -2.29
C LYS A 70 9.12 5.06 -3.47
N VAL A 71 9.58 5.25 -4.69
CA VAL A 71 8.81 4.91 -5.90
C VAL A 71 8.83 3.40 -6.08
N GLU A 72 10.00 2.78 -5.93
CA GLU A 72 10.13 1.33 -6.03
C GLU A 72 9.34 0.61 -4.94
N LEU A 73 9.40 1.09 -3.68
CA LEU A 73 8.60 0.56 -2.58
C LEU A 73 7.11 0.55 -2.93
N ARG A 74 6.58 1.68 -3.40
CA ARG A 74 5.15 1.84 -3.72
C ARG A 74 4.69 1.02 -4.93
N ARG A 75 5.57 0.76 -5.89
CA ARG A 75 5.26 -0.09 -7.05
C ARG A 75 4.97 -1.54 -6.67
N HIS A 76 5.47 -1.96 -5.51
CA HIS A 76 5.27 -3.32 -4.99
C HIS A 76 4.19 -3.42 -3.89
N ILE A 77 3.49 -2.32 -3.59
CA ILE A 77 2.40 -2.27 -2.61
C ILE A 77 1.09 -1.93 -3.32
N GLY A 78 0.14 -2.84 -3.31
CA GLY A 78 -1.25 -2.53 -3.69
C GLY A 78 -1.90 -1.67 -2.60
N TYR A 79 -2.33 -0.46 -2.95
CA TYR A 79 -2.97 0.46 -2.01
C TYR A 79 -4.34 0.89 -2.52
N VAL A 80 -5.39 0.49 -1.81
CA VAL A 80 -6.78 0.87 -2.10
C VAL A 80 -7.18 2.00 -1.17
N ILE A 81 -7.57 3.14 -1.74
CA ILE A 81 -8.05 4.31 -1.00
C ILE A 81 -9.59 4.30 -0.89
N GLN A 82 -10.13 5.07 0.08
CA GLN A 82 -11.59 5.17 0.25
C GLN A 82 -12.30 5.86 -0.93
N GLN A 83 -11.61 6.74 -1.64
CA GLN A 83 -12.13 7.41 -2.83
C GLN A 83 -11.88 6.56 -4.08
N ILE A 84 -12.60 6.89 -5.17
CA ILE A 84 -12.38 6.25 -6.47
C ILE A 84 -10.94 6.53 -6.91
N GLY A 85 -10.07 5.52 -6.82
CA GLY A 85 -8.65 5.60 -7.20
C GLY A 85 -8.39 5.32 -8.67
N LEU A 86 -9.40 5.46 -9.54
CA LEU A 86 -9.30 5.20 -10.97
C LEU A 86 -9.08 6.50 -11.75
N PHE A 87 -8.34 6.41 -12.84
CA PHE A 87 -8.20 7.49 -13.81
C PHE A 87 -9.47 7.55 -14.69
N PRO A 88 -10.29 8.61 -14.58
CA PRO A 88 -11.59 8.67 -15.23
C PRO A 88 -11.51 8.77 -16.77
N ASN A 89 -10.38 9.18 -17.29
CA ASN A 89 -10.08 9.28 -18.72
C ASN A 89 -9.44 8.02 -19.32
N MET A 90 -9.38 6.95 -18.56
CA MET A 90 -8.82 5.67 -18.98
C MET A 90 -9.88 4.56 -18.94
N THR A 91 -9.76 3.61 -19.87
CA THR A 91 -10.58 2.38 -19.83
C THR A 91 -10.20 1.52 -18.64
N VAL A 92 -11.02 0.49 -18.32
CA VAL A 92 -10.73 -0.48 -17.26
C VAL A 92 -9.37 -1.17 -17.51
N ALA A 93 -9.14 -1.67 -18.72
CA ALA A 93 -7.88 -2.30 -19.10
C ALA A 93 -6.67 -1.34 -18.96
N GLN A 94 -6.85 -0.07 -19.30
CA GLN A 94 -5.81 0.93 -19.14
C GLN A 94 -5.50 1.20 -17.66
N ASN A 95 -6.52 1.33 -16.81
CA ASN A 95 -6.36 1.48 -15.36
C ASN A 95 -5.59 0.31 -14.75
N ILE A 96 -5.97 -0.94 -15.06
CA ILE A 96 -5.27 -2.14 -14.60
C ILE A 96 -3.81 -2.14 -15.08
N SER A 97 -3.55 -1.66 -16.30
CA SER A 97 -2.22 -1.68 -16.92
C SER A 97 -1.27 -0.59 -16.38
N VAL A 98 -1.71 0.36 -15.56
CA VAL A 98 -0.85 1.47 -15.10
C VAL A 98 0.41 0.94 -14.39
N VAL A 99 0.23 0.11 -13.38
CA VAL A 99 1.36 -0.42 -12.59
C VAL A 99 2.25 -1.36 -13.43
N PRO A 100 1.71 -2.34 -14.18
CA PRO A 100 2.51 -3.16 -15.09
C PRO A 100 3.37 -2.35 -16.06
N LYS A 101 2.84 -1.26 -16.63
CA LYS A 101 3.61 -0.37 -17.51
C LYS A 101 4.71 0.38 -16.77
N LEU A 102 4.45 0.84 -15.54
CA LEU A 102 5.47 1.48 -14.70
C LEU A 102 6.60 0.50 -14.33
N LEU A 103 6.28 -0.80 -14.21
CA LEU A 103 7.25 -1.88 -14.02
C LEU A 103 7.92 -2.31 -15.32
N LYS A 104 7.65 -1.61 -16.45
CA LYS A 104 8.21 -1.88 -17.78
C LYS A 104 7.93 -3.29 -18.33
N TYR A 105 6.77 -3.87 -17.96
CA TYR A 105 6.34 -5.13 -18.54
C TYR A 105 5.99 -4.95 -20.01
N ASP A 106 6.26 -5.97 -20.82
CA ASP A 106 5.89 -5.96 -22.24
C ASP A 106 4.37 -6.00 -22.45
N LYS A 107 3.93 -5.73 -23.68
CA LYS A 107 2.49 -5.66 -24.02
C LYS A 107 1.77 -6.97 -23.77
N THR A 108 2.40 -8.09 -24.05
CA THR A 108 1.80 -9.43 -23.89
C THR A 108 1.56 -9.73 -22.42
N ARG A 109 2.55 -9.47 -21.58
CA ARG A 109 2.44 -9.63 -20.13
C ARG A 109 1.39 -8.69 -19.52
N CYS A 110 1.34 -7.44 -19.97
CA CYS A 110 0.31 -6.50 -19.54
C CYS A 110 -1.11 -7.00 -19.89
N ALA A 111 -1.32 -7.48 -21.12
CA ALA A 111 -2.62 -8.01 -21.55
C ALA A 111 -3.04 -9.24 -20.71
N LYS A 112 -2.11 -10.15 -20.43
CA LYS A 112 -2.37 -11.31 -19.58
C LYS A 112 -2.79 -10.88 -18.15
N ILE A 113 -2.08 -9.93 -17.55
CA ILE A 113 -2.42 -9.40 -16.23
C ILE A 113 -3.82 -8.77 -16.23
N VAL A 114 -4.17 -8.01 -17.28
CA VAL A 114 -5.51 -7.42 -17.40
C VAL A 114 -6.58 -8.50 -17.36
N GLN A 115 -6.43 -9.56 -18.15
CA GLN A 115 -7.40 -10.67 -18.17
C GLN A 115 -7.48 -11.40 -16.83
N GLU A 116 -6.33 -11.66 -16.19
CA GLU A 116 -6.28 -12.30 -14.87
C GLU A 116 -6.98 -11.44 -13.80
N MET A 117 -6.78 -10.13 -13.82
CA MET A 117 -7.42 -9.22 -12.86
C MET A 117 -8.93 -9.09 -13.10
N LEU A 118 -9.37 -8.99 -14.35
CA LEU A 118 -10.80 -8.98 -14.68
C LEU A 118 -11.49 -10.27 -14.22
N LYS A 119 -10.86 -11.40 -14.45
CA LYS A 119 -11.36 -12.71 -14.00
C LYS A 119 -11.46 -12.77 -12.47
N LEU A 120 -10.46 -12.26 -11.76
CA LEU A 120 -10.43 -12.24 -10.29
C LEU A 120 -11.63 -11.51 -9.69
N VAL A 121 -12.14 -10.46 -10.37
CA VAL A 121 -13.27 -9.65 -9.92
C VAL A 121 -14.57 -9.95 -10.66
N HIS A 122 -14.63 -11.03 -11.45
CA HIS A 122 -15.80 -11.47 -12.24
C HIS A 122 -16.29 -10.39 -13.23
N MET A 123 -15.35 -9.76 -13.93
CA MET A 123 -15.62 -8.72 -14.93
C MET A 123 -14.98 -9.06 -16.29
N GLU A 124 -15.00 -10.33 -16.69
CA GLU A 124 -14.36 -10.82 -17.93
C GLU A 124 -15.00 -10.24 -19.21
N ASP A 125 -16.26 -9.83 -19.12
CA ASP A 125 -17.05 -9.33 -20.27
C ASP A 125 -16.87 -7.81 -20.52
N TYR A 126 -15.93 -7.15 -19.83
CA TYR A 126 -15.67 -5.69 -19.92
C TYR A 126 -14.35 -5.33 -20.58
#